data_74d4e52d9611ce43d5bf1d07e8132d70
#
_entry.id   74d4e52d9611ce43d5bf1d07e8132d70
#
_cell.length_a   1.000
_cell.length_b   1.000
_cell.length_c   1.000
_cell.angle_alpha   90.00
_cell.angle_beta   90.00
_cell.angle_gamma   90.00
#
_symmetry.space_group_name_H-M   'P 1'
#
loop_
_entity.id
_entity.type
_entity.pdbx_description
1 polymer ?
#
loop_
_entity_poly.entity_id
_entity_poly.type
_entity_poly.pdbx_seq_one_letter_code
_entity_poly.pdbx_strand_id
1 'polypeptide(L)'
;EVGQLENLQRLDLHQNRLATLPMEIGQLKNLQELDLNSNKLTTLPKEIRQLRNLQELDLHRNQLTTLPKEIGQLQNLKTLNLIVTQLTTLPKEIGELQNLEILVLRENRITALPKEIGQLQNLQRLDLHQNQLTTLPKEIGQLQNLQELCLDENQLTTLPKEIEQLQNLRVLDLDNNQLTTLPKEIGQLQNLQELCLDENQLTTFPKEIRQLKNLQELHLYLNPLSSKEKKRIRRLLPKCEIHFEEYHI
;
A
#
# COMPACT_ATOMS: atom_id res chain seq x y z
N GLU A 1 -14.83 -29.80 12.89
CA GLU A 1 -16.20 -29.77 12.26
C GLU A 1 -16.24 -28.79 11.06
N VAL A 2 -15.53 -27.64 11.12
CA VAL A 2 -15.48 -26.66 9.99
C VAL A 2 -14.97 -27.32 8.70
N GLY A 3 -13.98 -28.19 8.76
CA GLY A 3 -13.43 -28.89 7.60
C GLY A 3 -14.40 -29.80 6.83
N GLN A 4 -15.57 -30.08 7.40
CA GLN A 4 -16.60 -30.88 6.73
C GLN A 4 -17.46 -30.09 5.73
N LEU A 5 -17.31 -28.74 5.71
CA LEU A 5 -18.07 -27.83 4.85
C LEU A 5 -17.37 -27.64 3.49
N GLU A 6 -17.07 -28.72 2.79
CA GLU A 6 -16.23 -28.73 1.58
C GLU A 6 -16.74 -27.83 0.44
N ASN A 7 -18.03 -27.54 0.38
CA ASN A 7 -18.64 -26.69 -0.64
C ASN A 7 -18.75 -25.22 -0.24
N LEU A 8 -18.24 -24.85 0.94
CA LEU A 8 -18.33 -23.48 1.44
C LEU A 8 -17.47 -22.53 0.57
N GLN A 9 -18.10 -21.48 0.08
CA GLN A 9 -17.42 -20.42 -0.72
C GLN A 9 -17.12 -19.17 0.09
N ARG A 10 -17.91 -18.88 1.12
CA ARG A 10 -17.73 -17.75 2.01
C ARG A 10 -17.80 -18.18 3.46
N LEU A 11 -16.82 -17.77 4.25
CA LEU A 11 -16.78 -17.99 5.69
C LEU A 11 -16.56 -16.64 6.38
N ASP A 12 -17.55 -16.23 7.13
CA ASP A 12 -17.55 -14.99 7.89
C ASP A 12 -17.44 -15.33 9.38
N LEU A 13 -16.31 -14.98 9.98
CA LEU A 13 -16.00 -15.18 11.40
C LEU A 13 -15.61 -13.85 12.08
N HIS A 14 -16.02 -12.71 11.51
CA HIS A 14 -15.67 -11.41 12.06
C HIS A 14 -16.21 -11.17 13.47
N GLN A 15 -15.56 -10.27 14.19
CA GLN A 15 -15.99 -9.86 15.55
C GLN A 15 -16.15 -11.03 16.53
N ASN A 16 -15.20 -11.97 16.53
CA ASN A 16 -15.11 -13.07 17.47
C ASN A 16 -13.89 -12.88 18.41
N ARG A 17 -13.52 -13.92 19.13
CA ARG A 17 -12.37 -13.93 20.04
C ARG A 17 -11.36 -14.99 19.65
N LEU A 18 -11.27 -15.30 18.37
CA LEU A 18 -10.39 -16.35 17.87
C LEU A 18 -8.92 -15.95 18.07
N ALA A 19 -8.18 -16.73 18.83
CA ALA A 19 -6.74 -16.55 19.02
C ALA A 19 -5.94 -17.33 17.97
N THR A 20 -6.50 -18.41 17.44
CA THR A 20 -5.89 -19.28 16.41
C THR A 20 -6.97 -19.81 15.47
N LEU A 21 -6.55 -20.22 14.28
CA LEU A 21 -7.37 -21.00 13.37
C LEU A 21 -6.94 -22.47 13.44
N PRO A 22 -7.88 -23.43 13.42
CA PRO A 22 -7.54 -24.83 13.34
C PRO A 22 -6.95 -25.20 11.97
N MET A 23 -6.10 -26.22 11.92
CA MET A 23 -5.50 -26.69 10.68
C MET A 23 -6.54 -27.16 9.65
N GLU A 24 -7.71 -27.58 10.11
CA GLU A 24 -8.85 -28.02 9.30
C GLU A 24 -9.41 -26.92 8.41
N ILE A 25 -9.07 -25.64 8.66
CA ILE A 25 -9.42 -24.53 7.74
C ILE A 25 -8.94 -24.83 6.31
N GLY A 26 -7.80 -25.49 6.16
CA GLY A 26 -7.24 -25.88 4.87
C GLY A 26 -8.08 -26.89 4.08
N GLN A 27 -9.07 -27.53 4.70
CA GLN A 27 -9.98 -28.47 4.03
C GLN A 27 -11.05 -27.74 3.20
N LEU A 28 -11.28 -26.44 3.45
CA LEU A 28 -12.27 -25.63 2.75
C LEU A 28 -11.77 -25.19 1.37
N LYS A 29 -11.49 -26.16 0.48
CA LYS A 29 -10.80 -25.92 -0.80
C LYS A 29 -11.58 -25.07 -1.79
N ASN A 30 -12.89 -24.96 -1.62
CA ASN A 30 -13.76 -24.13 -2.47
C ASN A 30 -13.97 -22.71 -1.92
N LEU A 31 -13.33 -22.37 -0.78
CA LEU A 31 -13.47 -21.08 -0.15
C LEU A 31 -12.90 -19.97 -1.04
N GLN A 32 -13.70 -18.92 -1.28
CA GLN A 32 -13.36 -17.75 -2.06
C GLN A 32 -13.21 -16.50 -1.19
N GLU A 33 -14.00 -16.39 -0.13
CA GLU A 33 -13.98 -15.27 0.80
C GLU A 33 -13.82 -15.78 2.23
N LEU A 34 -12.84 -15.23 2.94
CA LEU A 34 -12.58 -15.52 4.35
C LEU A 34 -12.47 -14.21 5.12
N ASP A 35 -13.47 -13.92 5.93
CA ASP A 35 -13.50 -12.78 6.81
C ASP A 35 -13.18 -13.19 8.24
N LEU A 36 -12.05 -12.74 8.75
CA LEU A 36 -11.52 -13.00 10.08
C LEU A 36 -11.28 -11.69 10.85
N ASN A 37 -11.85 -10.59 10.38
CA ASN A 37 -11.59 -9.29 10.97
C ASN A 37 -12.04 -9.22 12.44
N SER A 38 -11.41 -8.33 13.19
CA SER A 38 -11.77 -8.06 14.60
C SER A 38 -11.76 -9.34 15.47
N ASN A 39 -10.68 -10.07 15.41
CA ASN A 39 -10.37 -11.23 16.25
C ASN A 39 -9.09 -10.98 17.07
N LYS A 40 -8.50 -12.03 17.63
CA LYS A 40 -7.25 -11.99 18.40
C LYS A 40 -6.18 -12.91 17.81
N LEU A 41 -6.22 -13.10 16.50
CA LEU A 41 -5.28 -13.99 15.81
C LEU A 41 -3.85 -13.44 15.93
N THR A 42 -2.94 -14.28 16.42
CA THR A 42 -1.51 -13.96 16.51
C THR A 42 -0.70 -14.59 15.37
N THR A 43 -1.23 -15.64 14.76
CA THR A 43 -0.63 -16.37 13.63
C THR A 43 -1.72 -16.93 12.72
N LEU A 44 -1.33 -17.34 11.52
CA LEU A 44 -2.13 -18.18 10.62
C LEU A 44 -1.48 -19.56 10.51
N PRO A 45 -2.29 -20.64 10.44
CA PRO A 45 -1.75 -21.97 10.25
C PRO A 45 -1.13 -22.14 8.86
N LYS A 46 -0.11 -22.97 8.73
CA LYS A 46 0.53 -23.25 7.43
C LYS A 46 -0.45 -23.86 6.41
N GLU A 47 -1.53 -24.48 6.89
CA GLU A 47 -2.60 -25.07 6.08
C GLU A 47 -3.40 -24.02 5.31
N ILE A 48 -3.24 -22.70 5.63
CA ILE A 48 -3.81 -21.60 4.83
C ILE A 48 -3.45 -21.74 3.34
N ARG A 49 -2.27 -22.28 3.03
CA ARG A 49 -1.80 -22.57 1.65
C ARG A 49 -2.74 -23.46 0.83
N GLN A 50 -3.62 -24.22 1.48
CA GLN A 50 -4.53 -25.15 0.81
C GLN A 50 -5.77 -24.43 0.25
N LEU A 51 -6.04 -23.18 0.68
CA LEU A 51 -7.15 -22.37 0.22
C LEU A 51 -6.86 -21.73 -1.16
N ARG A 52 -6.60 -22.56 -2.16
CA ARG A 52 -6.13 -22.13 -3.48
C ARG A 52 -7.16 -21.33 -4.28
N ASN A 53 -8.43 -21.43 -3.93
CA ASN A 53 -9.51 -20.69 -4.58
C ASN A 53 -9.84 -19.37 -3.85
N LEU A 54 -9.13 -19.05 -2.75
CA LEU A 54 -9.37 -17.84 -1.98
C LEU A 54 -9.05 -16.59 -2.82
N GLN A 55 -10.01 -15.68 -2.90
CA GLN A 55 -9.91 -14.42 -3.63
C GLN A 55 -9.85 -13.22 -2.68
N GLU A 56 -10.51 -13.31 -1.53
CA GLU A 56 -10.53 -12.25 -0.54
C GLU A 56 -10.19 -12.80 0.85
N LEU A 57 -9.22 -12.17 1.51
CA LEU A 57 -8.80 -12.47 2.88
C LEU A 57 -8.79 -11.20 3.69
N ASP A 58 -9.69 -11.10 4.65
CA ASP A 58 -9.75 -10.00 5.59
C ASP A 58 -9.27 -10.42 6.98
N LEU A 59 -8.20 -9.79 7.42
CA LEU A 59 -7.54 -10.03 8.71
C LEU A 59 -7.44 -8.77 9.56
N HIS A 60 -8.14 -7.67 9.19
CA HIS A 60 -7.96 -6.40 9.89
C HIS A 60 -8.35 -6.50 11.38
N ARG A 61 -7.74 -5.67 12.21
CA ARG A 61 -7.93 -5.68 13.67
C ARG A 61 -7.69 -7.07 14.29
N ASN A 62 -6.50 -7.61 14.05
CA ASN A 62 -5.97 -8.80 14.69
C ASN A 62 -4.65 -8.47 15.41
N GLN A 63 -3.88 -9.47 15.81
CA GLN A 63 -2.62 -9.31 16.54
C GLN A 63 -1.46 -10.02 15.83
N LEU A 64 -1.51 -10.07 14.49
CA LEU A 64 -0.48 -10.70 13.66
C LEU A 64 0.76 -9.82 13.64
N THR A 65 1.89 -10.32 14.11
CA THR A 65 3.19 -9.64 14.01
C THR A 65 3.93 -9.99 12.72
N THR A 66 3.62 -11.15 12.14
CA THR A 66 4.16 -11.67 10.89
C THR A 66 3.10 -12.46 10.13
N LEU A 67 3.32 -12.66 8.84
CA LEU A 67 2.56 -13.61 8.03
C LEU A 67 3.41 -14.87 7.77
N PRO A 68 2.82 -16.07 7.72
CA PRO A 68 3.54 -17.26 7.32
C PRO A 68 3.94 -17.19 5.84
N LYS A 69 5.07 -17.77 5.48
CA LYS A 69 5.52 -17.86 4.09
C LYS A 69 4.50 -18.53 3.15
N GLU A 70 3.67 -19.41 3.70
CA GLU A 70 2.60 -20.12 3.01
C GLU A 70 1.53 -19.19 2.46
N ILE A 71 1.48 -17.91 2.89
CA ILE A 71 0.58 -16.90 2.30
C ILE A 71 0.79 -16.74 0.79
N GLY A 72 2.04 -16.87 0.33
CA GLY A 72 2.39 -16.78 -1.10
C GLY A 72 1.75 -17.84 -1.98
N GLN A 73 1.22 -18.92 -1.40
CA GLN A 73 0.58 -19.99 -2.15
C GLN A 73 -0.91 -19.74 -2.47
N LEU A 74 -1.47 -18.63 -2.00
CA LEU A 74 -2.84 -18.22 -2.30
C LEU A 74 -2.93 -17.58 -3.70
N GLN A 75 -2.72 -18.40 -4.72
CA GLN A 75 -2.50 -17.95 -6.10
C GLN A 75 -3.69 -17.21 -6.74
N ASN A 76 -4.90 -17.36 -6.21
CA ASN A 76 -6.09 -16.66 -6.70
C ASN A 76 -6.47 -15.44 -5.85
N LEU A 77 -5.65 -15.10 -4.85
CA LEU A 77 -5.94 -13.98 -3.94
C LEU A 77 -5.86 -12.66 -4.71
N LYS A 78 -6.94 -11.87 -4.62
CA LYS A 78 -7.09 -10.56 -5.24
C LYS A 78 -7.02 -9.42 -4.21
N THR A 79 -7.59 -9.66 -3.04
CA THR A 79 -7.62 -8.67 -1.96
C THR A 79 -7.09 -9.26 -0.66
N LEU A 80 -6.10 -8.58 -0.09
CA LEU A 80 -5.55 -8.89 1.23
C LEU A 80 -5.63 -7.65 2.12
N ASN A 81 -6.47 -7.73 3.14
CA ASN A 81 -6.67 -6.66 4.12
C ASN A 81 -6.00 -7.02 5.46
N LEU A 82 -5.03 -6.20 5.86
CA LEU A 82 -4.21 -6.36 7.05
C LEU A 82 -4.15 -5.07 7.90
N ILE A 83 -5.20 -4.26 7.86
CA ILE A 83 -5.27 -3.02 8.66
C ILE A 83 -5.20 -3.36 10.15
N VAL A 84 -4.38 -2.63 10.92
CA VAL A 84 -4.29 -2.76 12.40
C VAL A 84 -3.97 -4.21 12.82
N THR A 85 -2.91 -4.82 12.26
CA THR A 85 -2.51 -6.19 12.63
C THR A 85 -1.20 -6.27 13.42
N GLN A 86 -0.49 -5.15 13.61
CA GLN A 86 0.81 -5.07 14.30
C GLN A 86 1.99 -5.68 13.49
N LEU A 87 1.84 -5.86 12.19
CA LEU A 87 2.90 -6.38 11.32
C LEU A 87 4.15 -5.50 11.38
N THR A 88 5.30 -6.12 11.53
CA THR A 88 6.61 -5.44 11.49
C THR A 88 7.32 -5.64 10.16
N THR A 89 6.96 -6.69 9.42
CA THR A 89 7.55 -7.03 8.12
C THR A 89 6.58 -7.89 7.31
N LEU A 90 6.84 -8.01 6.01
CA LEU A 90 6.20 -8.96 5.12
C LEU A 90 7.17 -10.07 4.72
N PRO A 91 6.74 -11.32 4.59
CA PRO A 91 7.57 -12.38 4.04
C PRO A 91 7.87 -12.11 2.56
N LYS A 92 9.04 -12.52 2.06
CA LYS A 92 9.39 -12.39 0.64
C LYS A 92 8.39 -13.10 -0.29
N GLU A 93 7.75 -14.14 0.20
CA GLU A 93 6.73 -14.92 -0.51
C GLU A 93 5.46 -14.10 -0.80
N ILE A 94 5.32 -12.88 -0.23
CA ILE A 94 4.24 -11.96 -0.63
C ILE A 94 4.28 -11.69 -2.14
N GLY A 95 5.47 -11.66 -2.75
CA GLY A 95 5.65 -11.48 -4.19
C GLY A 95 5.11 -12.62 -5.06
N GLU A 96 4.79 -13.78 -4.47
CA GLU A 96 4.21 -14.91 -5.17
C GLU A 96 2.71 -14.75 -5.46
N LEU A 97 2.05 -13.76 -4.85
CA LEU A 97 0.61 -13.48 -5.02
C LEU A 97 0.32 -12.80 -6.37
N GLN A 98 0.49 -13.53 -7.46
CA GLN A 98 0.49 -12.98 -8.82
C GLN A 98 -0.85 -12.35 -9.25
N ASN A 99 -1.97 -12.72 -8.62
CA ASN A 99 -3.29 -12.17 -8.93
C ASN A 99 -3.73 -11.08 -7.94
N LEU A 100 -2.85 -10.67 -7.01
CA LEU A 100 -3.19 -9.66 -6.01
C LEU A 100 -3.37 -8.29 -6.69
N GLU A 101 -4.56 -7.71 -6.48
CA GLU A 101 -4.96 -6.42 -7.02
C GLU A 101 -4.93 -5.33 -5.93
N ILE A 102 -5.30 -5.69 -4.71
CA ILE A 102 -5.40 -4.75 -3.57
C ILE A 102 -4.65 -5.33 -2.36
N LEU A 103 -3.68 -4.58 -1.86
CA LEU A 103 -2.96 -4.88 -0.63
C LEU A 103 -3.09 -3.70 0.33
N VAL A 104 -3.78 -3.92 1.46
CA VAL A 104 -4.00 -2.89 2.48
C VAL A 104 -3.26 -3.26 3.76
N LEU A 105 -2.33 -2.41 4.15
CA LEU A 105 -1.40 -2.61 5.28
C LEU A 105 -1.42 -1.43 6.26
N ARG A 106 -2.49 -0.65 6.27
CA ARG A 106 -2.62 0.55 7.10
C ARG A 106 -2.46 0.27 8.58
N GLU A 107 -1.94 1.27 9.31
CA GLU A 107 -1.84 1.22 10.77
C GLU A 107 -1.11 -0.03 11.28
N ASN A 108 0.08 -0.28 10.75
CA ASN A 108 0.97 -1.35 11.16
C ASN A 108 2.31 -0.78 11.68
N ARG A 109 3.33 -1.61 11.82
CA ARG A 109 4.67 -1.24 12.29
C ARG A 109 5.75 -1.63 11.28
N ILE A 110 5.41 -1.61 9.99
CA ILE A 110 6.30 -2.07 8.92
C ILE A 110 7.42 -1.04 8.73
N THR A 111 8.66 -1.50 8.87
CA THR A 111 9.85 -0.64 8.74
C THR A 111 10.50 -0.70 7.36
N ALA A 112 10.27 -1.78 6.61
CA ALA A 112 10.77 -1.97 5.25
C ALA A 112 9.89 -2.95 4.47
N LEU A 113 9.82 -2.78 3.15
CA LEU A 113 9.20 -3.73 2.24
C LEU A 113 10.25 -4.68 1.66
N PRO A 114 9.94 -5.97 1.48
CA PRO A 114 10.82 -6.87 0.75
C PRO A 114 10.89 -6.45 -0.73
N LYS A 115 12.05 -6.67 -1.37
CA LYS A 115 12.22 -6.37 -2.81
C LYS A 115 11.22 -7.13 -3.69
N GLU A 116 10.78 -8.28 -3.24
CA GLU A 116 9.80 -9.14 -3.91
C GLU A 116 8.42 -8.48 -4.03
N ILE A 117 8.17 -7.35 -3.33
CA ILE A 117 6.95 -6.55 -3.54
C ILE A 117 6.77 -6.16 -5.01
N GLY A 118 7.87 -5.91 -5.72
CA GLY A 118 7.86 -5.58 -7.15
C GLY A 118 7.36 -6.69 -8.06
N GLN A 119 7.23 -7.92 -7.57
CA GLN A 119 6.71 -9.06 -8.34
C GLN A 119 5.19 -9.08 -8.44
N LEU A 120 4.48 -8.23 -7.70
CA LEU A 120 3.01 -8.14 -7.70
C LEU A 120 2.50 -7.41 -8.95
N GLN A 121 2.61 -8.06 -10.10
CA GLN A 121 2.37 -7.43 -11.40
C GLN A 121 0.94 -6.97 -11.65
N ASN A 122 -0.05 -7.52 -10.95
CA ASN A 122 -1.44 -7.13 -11.06
C ASN A 122 -1.89 -6.14 -9.98
N LEU A 123 -0.99 -5.72 -9.08
CA LEU A 123 -1.32 -4.82 -7.99
C LEU A 123 -1.74 -3.44 -8.52
N GLN A 124 -2.95 -3.01 -8.13
CA GLN A 124 -3.55 -1.73 -8.52
C GLN A 124 -3.53 -0.73 -7.36
N ARG A 125 -3.67 -1.22 -6.13
CA ARG A 125 -3.62 -0.39 -4.92
C ARG A 125 -2.70 -1.00 -3.87
N LEU A 126 -1.76 -0.18 -3.39
CA LEU A 126 -0.90 -0.47 -2.24
C LEU A 126 -1.10 0.63 -1.20
N ASP A 127 -1.67 0.24 -0.07
CA ASP A 127 -1.97 1.17 1.01
C ASP A 127 -1.11 0.84 2.26
N LEU A 128 -0.18 1.73 2.55
CA LEU A 128 0.80 1.63 3.64
C LEU A 128 0.69 2.82 4.61
N HIS A 129 -0.47 3.50 4.61
CA HIS A 129 -0.76 4.59 5.55
C HIS A 129 -0.39 4.21 6.98
N GLN A 130 0.21 5.15 7.71
CA GLN A 130 0.56 5.00 9.12
C GLN A 130 1.37 3.73 9.42
N ASN A 131 2.61 3.74 8.93
CA ASN A 131 3.63 2.71 9.19
C ASN A 131 4.95 3.37 9.63
N GLN A 132 6.06 2.66 9.56
CA GLN A 132 7.37 3.14 10.00
C GLN A 132 8.41 3.04 8.87
N LEU A 133 7.98 3.18 7.62
CA LEU A 133 8.86 3.08 6.46
C LEU A 133 9.82 4.26 6.40
N THR A 134 11.11 3.99 6.30
CA THR A 134 12.14 5.01 6.12
C THR A 134 12.60 5.14 4.66
N THR A 135 12.42 4.08 3.88
CA THR A 135 12.78 3.99 2.46
C THR A 135 11.82 3.06 1.72
N LEU A 136 11.79 3.18 0.40
CA LEU A 136 11.14 2.21 -0.49
C LEU A 136 12.22 1.43 -1.26
N PRO A 137 12.02 0.13 -1.51
CA PRO A 137 12.90 -0.61 -2.40
C PRO A 137 12.76 -0.09 -3.84
N LYS A 138 13.83 -0.09 -4.61
CA LYS A 138 13.79 0.31 -6.03
C LYS A 138 12.81 -0.53 -6.86
N GLU A 139 12.58 -1.76 -6.44
CA GLU A 139 11.66 -2.71 -7.07
C GLU A 139 10.19 -2.23 -6.99
N ILE A 140 9.88 -1.19 -6.18
CA ILE A 140 8.55 -0.57 -6.19
C ILE A 140 8.16 -0.11 -7.60
N GLY A 141 9.13 0.34 -8.41
CA GLY A 141 8.91 0.75 -9.79
C GLY A 141 8.43 -0.37 -10.72
N GLN A 142 8.58 -1.63 -10.32
CA GLN A 142 8.14 -2.78 -11.13
C GLN A 142 6.63 -3.04 -11.06
N LEU A 143 5.89 -2.34 -10.20
CA LEU A 143 4.44 -2.45 -10.05
C LEU A 143 3.70 -1.75 -11.20
N GLN A 144 3.78 -2.33 -12.39
CA GLN A 144 3.36 -1.70 -13.65
C GLN A 144 1.86 -1.34 -13.71
N ASN A 145 1.01 -2.04 -12.95
CA ASN A 145 -0.42 -1.79 -12.92
C ASN A 145 -0.87 -0.93 -11.74
N LEU A 146 0.07 -0.44 -10.90
CA LEU A 146 -0.26 0.34 -9.72
C LEU A 146 -0.91 1.68 -10.11
N GLN A 147 -2.07 1.95 -9.53
CA GLN A 147 -2.85 3.16 -9.74
C GLN A 147 -2.88 4.06 -8.50
N GLU A 148 -2.86 3.46 -7.31
CA GLU A 148 -2.87 4.17 -6.03
C GLU A 148 -1.75 3.67 -5.13
N LEU A 149 -0.92 4.58 -4.64
CA LEU A 149 0.14 4.33 -3.68
C LEU A 149 -0.01 5.30 -2.52
N CYS A 150 -0.48 4.79 -1.36
CA CYS A 150 -0.65 5.57 -0.14
C CYS A 150 0.51 5.24 0.82
N LEU A 151 1.29 6.25 1.13
CA LEU A 151 2.49 6.18 1.98
C LEU A 151 2.46 7.26 3.07
N ASP A 152 1.34 7.89 3.26
CA ASP A 152 1.17 8.96 4.24
C ASP A 152 1.38 8.45 5.68
N GLU A 153 1.76 9.35 6.58
CA GLU A 153 2.14 9.03 7.96
C GLU A 153 3.23 7.93 8.06
N ASN A 154 4.36 8.15 7.37
CA ASN A 154 5.56 7.32 7.44
C ASN A 154 6.80 8.18 7.81
N GLN A 155 7.99 7.66 7.60
CA GLN A 155 9.26 8.32 7.92
C GLN A 155 10.18 8.41 6.68
N LEU A 156 9.58 8.51 5.49
CA LEU A 156 10.32 8.54 4.23
C LEU A 156 11.11 9.85 4.10
N THR A 157 12.40 9.73 3.83
CA THR A 157 13.28 10.89 3.59
C THR A 157 13.53 11.16 2.11
N THR A 158 13.38 10.15 1.26
CA THR A 158 13.56 10.20 -0.18
C THR A 158 12.66 9.20 -0.89
N LEU A 159 12.48 9.38 -2.19
CA LEU A 159 11.88 8.40 -3.10
C LEU A 159 12.96 7.82 -4.03
N PRO A 160 12.89 6.53 -4.39
CA PRO A 160 13.78 5.96 -5.38
C PRO A 160 13.49 6.56 -6.76
N LYS A 161 14.53 6.72 -7.60
CA LYS A 161 14.35 7.21 -8.97
C LYS A 161 13.44 6.31 -9.81
N GLU A 162 13.43 5.03 -9.51
CA GLU A 162 12.60 4.01 -10.16
C GLU A 162 11.10 4.26 -10.03
N ILE A 163 10.69 5.26 -9.19
CA ILE A 163 9.30 5.74 -9.14
C ILE A 163 8.77 6.13 -10.52
N GLU A 164 9.66 6.59 -11.44
CA GLU A 164 9.33 6.92 -12.81
C GLU A 164 8.70 5.78 -13.62
N GLN A 165 8.90 4.53 -13.18
CA GLN A 165 8.40 3.35 -13.88
C GLN A 165 6.91 3.09 -13.60
N LEU A 166 6.31 3.75 -12.61
CA LEU A 166 4.90 3.60 -12.24
C LEU A 166 3.98 4.36 -13.22
N GLN A 167 3.96 3.94 -14.47
CA GLN A 167 3.31 4.69 -15.55
C GLN A 167 1.78 4.73 -15.46
N ASN A 168 1.16 3.84 -14.68
CA ASN A 168 -0.29 3.83 -14.46
C ASN A 168 -0.71 4.54 -13.17
N LEU A 169 0.24 5.09 -12.39
CA LEU A 169 -0.03 5.73 -11.12
C LEU A 169 -0.88 7.00 -11.31
N ARG A 170 -1.98 7.09 -10.56
CA ARG A 170 -2.91 8.21 -10.57
C ARG A 170 -2.90 9.00 -9.28
N VAL A 171 -2.75 8.31 -8.16
CA VAL A 171 -2.69 8.91 -6.83
C VAL A 171 -1.41 8.49 -6.14
N LEU A 172 -0.64 9.47 -5.68
CA LEU A 172 0.54 9.27 -4.84
C LEU A 172 0.38 10.12 -3.59
N ASP A 173 0.14 9.45 -2.48
CA ASP A 173 -0.01 10.08 -1.19
C ASP A 173 1.26 9.88 -0.35
N LEU A 174 1.88 10.99 0.02
CA LEU A 174 3.13 11.09 0.77
C LEU A 174 3.01 12.08 1.92
N ASP A 175 1.80 12.45 2.32
CA ASP A 175 1.58 13.38 3.42
C ASP A 175 2.27 12.89 4.70
N ASN A 176 2.65 13.83 5.54
CA ASN A 176 3.23 13.53 6.84
C ASN A 176 4.41 12.54 6.77
N ASN A 177 5.44 12.95 6.03
CA ASN A 177 6.71 12.24 5.90
C ASN A 177 7.89 13.21 6.20
N GLN A 178 9.11 12.83 5.87
CA GLN A 178 10.32 13.61 6.12
C GLN A 178 11.05 13.96 4.81
N LEU A 179 10.31 14.09 3.71
CA LEU A 179 10.88 14.35 2.39
C LEU A 179 11.48 15.76 2.33
N THR A 180 12.75 15.86 1.99
CA THR A 180 13.44 17.16 1.80
C THR A 180 13.49 17.57 0.33
N THR A 181 13.43 16.60 -0.58
CA THR A 181 13.45 16.79 -2.03
C THR A 181 12.62 15.71 -2.72
N LEU A 182 12.22 15.98 -3.96
CA LEU A 182 11.68 14.97 -4.87
C LEU A 182 12.70 14.65 -5.96
N PRO A 183 12.82 13.39 -6.40
CA PRO A 183 13.64 13.05 -7.54
C PRO A 183 13.08 13.71 -8.81
N LYS A 184 13.95 14.10 -9.75
CA LYS A 184 13.51 14.68 -11.04
C LYS A 184 12.63 13.72 -11.84
N GLU A 185 12.81 12.43 -11.62
CA GLU A 185 12.08 11.32 -12.21
C GLU A 185 10.58 11.34 -11.89
N ILE A 186 10.16 12.07 -10.83
CA ILE A 186 8.74 12.28 -10.52
C ILE A 186 7.96 12.85 -11.72
N GLY A 187 8.61 13.68 -12.54
CA GLY A 187 8.03 14.25 -13.74
C GLY A 187 7.62 13.24 -14.82
N GLN A 188 8.08 12.00 -14.72
CA GLN A 188 7.75 10.94 -15.67
C GLN A 188 6.41 10.23 -15.37
N LEU A 189 5.76 10.53 -14.27
CA LEU A 189 4.47 9.95 -13.90
C LEU A 189 3.32 10.58 -14.70
N GLN A 190 3.23 10.25 -15.96
CA GLN A 190 2.37 10.94 -16.95
C GLN A 190 0.87 10.81 -16.66
N ASN A 191 0.44 9.79 -15.91
CA ASN A 191 -0.95 9.58 -15.55
C ASN A 191 -1.30 10.07 -14.14
N LEU A 192 -0.33 10.66 -13.41
CA LEU A 192 -0.55 11.17 -12.06
C LEU A 192 -1.57 12.31 -12.08
N GLN A 193 -2.61 12.18 -11.27
CA GLN A 193 -3.72 13.11 -11.14
C GLN A 193 -3.68 13.86 -9.81
N GLU A 194 -3.26 13.17 -8.75
CA GLU A 194 -3.19 13.69 -7.40
C GLU A 194 -1.83 13.38 -6.78
N LEU A 195 -1.21 14.40 -6.19
CA LEU A 195 0.05 14.29 -5.47
C LEU A 195 -0.07 15.01 -4.13
N CYS A 196 -0.14 14.22 -3.05
CA CYS A 196 -0.22 14.73 -1.69
C CYS A 196 1.17 14.73 -1.06
N LEU A 197 1.60 15.89 -0.57
CA LEU A 197 2.91 16.14 0.02
C LEU A 197 2.81 17.06 1.26
N ASP A 198 1.63 17.17 1.86
CA ASP A 198 1.44 17.96 3.06
C ASP A 198 2.36 17.48 4.19
N GLU A 199 2.70 18.37 5.11
CA GLU A 199 3.51 18.02 6.29
C GLU A 199 4.83 17.28 5.94
N ASN A 200 5.61 17.86 5.01
CA ASN A 200 6.95 17.41 4.67
C ASN A 200 7.99 18.53 4.90
N GLN A 201 9.22 18.32 4.47
CA GLN A 201 10.33 19.25 4.64
C GLN A 201 10.83 19.81 3.30
N LEU A 202 9.95 19.88 2.31
CA LEU A 202 10.31 20.32 0.95
C LEU A 202 10.60 21.82 0.93
N THR A 203 11.76 22.20 0.40
CA THR A 203 12.16 23.59 0.20
C THR A 203 12.12 24.03 -1.26
N THR A 204 12.19 23.06 -2.17
CA THR A 204 12.21 23.25 -3.61
C THR A 204 11.66 22.04 -4.37
N PHE A 205 11.31 22.25 -5.63
CA PHE A 205 10.83 21.21 -6.54
C PHE A 205 11.74 21.07 -7.76
N PRO A 206 11.90 19.87 -8.32
CA PRO A 206 12.59 19.71 -9.60
C PRO A 206 11.79 20.41 -10.71
N LYS A 207 12.50 20.99 -11.68
CA LYS A 207 11.85 21.65 -12.83
C LYS A 207 11.02 20.69 -13.68
N GLU A 208 11.30 19.40 -13.59
CA GLU A 208 10.64 18.31 -14.29
C GLU A 208 9.19 18.10 -13.83
N ILE A 209 8.78 18.68 -12.67
CA ILE A 209 7.37 18.66 -12.20
C ILE A 209 6.41 19.22 -13.29
N ARG A 210 6.89 20.13 -14.16
CA ARG A 210 6.13 20.68 -15.30
C ARG A 210 5.69 19.61 -16.32
N GLN A 211 6.27 18.41 -16.26
CA GLN A 211 5.95 17.30 -17.16
C GLN A 211 4.71 16.54 -16.72
N LEU A 212 4.23 16.75 -15.51
CA LEU A 212 3.01 16.14 -14.97
C LEU A 212 1.76 16.81 -15.55
N LYS A 213 1.46 16.50 -16.81
CA LYS A 213 0.42 17.19 -17.59
C LYS A 213 -1.01 16.85 -17.17
N ASN A 214 -1.19 15.71 -16.51
CA ASN A 214 -2.48 15.25 -16.03
C ASN A 214 -2.69 15.53 -14.54
N LEU A 215 -1.72 16.17 -13.86
CA LEU A 215 -1.84 16.50 -12.45
C LEU A 215 -2.95 17.54 -12.27
N GLN A 216 -3.95 17.18 -11.48
CA GLN A 216 -5.13 17.98 -11.16
C GLN A 216 -4.97 18.68 -9.82
N GLU A 217 -4.48 17.95 -8.81
CA GLU A 217 -4.33 18.41 -7.44
C GLU A 217 -2.92 18.18 -6.91
N LEU A 218 -2.38 19.19 -6.23
CA LEU A 218 -1.08 19.15 -5.57
C LEU A 218 -1.21 19.78 -4.18
N HIS A 219 -1.02 18.98 -3.13
CA HIS A 219 -1.10 19.37 -1.74
C HIS A 219 0.30 19.64 -1.18
N LEU A 220 0.51 20.82 -0.57
CA LEU A 220 1.83 21.31 -0.12
C LEU A 220 1.77 22.05 1.23
N TYR A 221 0.68 21.86 1.98
CA TYR A 221 0.52 22.46 3.30
C TYR A 221 1.67 22.05 4.23
N LEU A 222 2.07 22.94 5.13
CA LEU A 222 3.17 22.70 6.09
C LEU A 222 4.50 22.20 5.48
N ASN A 223 4.85 22.70 4.27
CA ASN A 223 6.21 22.59 3.74
C ASN A 223 6.93 23.95 3.85
N PRO A 224 8.24 24.00 4.15
CA PRO A 224 9.00 25.25 4.30
C PRO A 224 9.34 25.91 2.95
N LEU A 225 8.34 26.02 2.07
CA LEU A 225 8.47 26.62 0.75
C LEU A 225 8.49 28.15 0.83
N SER A 226 9.52 28.78 0.25
CA SER A 226 9.57 30.23 0.14
C SER A 226 8.47 30.77 -0.79
N SER A 227 8.06 32.04 -0.59
CA SER A 227 7.10 32.72 -1.48
C SER A 227 7.55 32.72 -2.95
N LYS A 228 8.88 32.76 -3.19
CA LYS A 228 9.46 32.67 -4.52
C LYS A 228 9.22 31.28 -5.12
N GLU A 229 9.42 30.21 -4.33
CA GLU A 229 9.23 28.84 -4.79
C GLU A 229 7.74 28.54 -5.02
N LYS A 230 6.85 28.96 -4.14
CA LYS A 230 5.38 28.85 -4.34
C LYS A 230 4.95 29.48 -5.67
N LYS A 231 5.46 30.70 -5.99
CA LYS A 231 5.21 31.35 -7.29
C LYS A 231 5.80 30.58 -8.46
N ARG A 232 6.97 29.96 -8.27
CA ARG A 232 7.63 29.16 -9.30
C ARG A 232 6.82 27.90 -9.61
N ILE A 233 6.35 27.16 -8.60
CA ILE A 233 5.53 25.96 -8.74
C ILE A 233 4.24 26.28 -9.51
N ARG A 234 3.52 27.36 -9.14
CA ARG A 234 2.31 27.80 -9.88
C ARG A 234 2.57 28.05 -11.36
N ARG A 235 3.76 28.58 -11.72
CA ARG A 235 4.13 28.81 -13.13
C ARG A 235 4.46 27.51 -13.86
N LEU A 236 5.01 26.52 -13.15
CA LEU A 236 5.35 25.20 -13.75
C LEU A 236 4.09 24.34 -13.98
N LEU A 237 3.06 24.52 -13.16
CA LEU A 237 1.83 23.73 -13.15
C LEU A 237 0.58 24.66 -13.27
N PRO A 238 0.42 25.36 -14.38
CA PRO A 238 -0.61 26.40 -14.50
C PRO A 238 -2.05 25.90 -14.55
N LYS A 239 -2.26 24.59 -14.73
CA LYS A 239 -3.58 23.96 -14.80
C LYS A 239 -3.91 23.11 -13.56
N CYS A 240 -2.96 22.97 -12.64
CA CYS A 240 -3.10 22.18 -11.44
C CYS A 240 -3.66 23.06 -10.30
N GLU A 241 -4.59 22.54 -9.55
CA GLU A 241 -5.01 23.12 -8.28
C GLU A 241 -3.92 22.85 -7.23
N ILE A 242 -3.39 23.92 -6.61
CA ILE A 242 -2.23 23.82 -5.71
C ILE A 242 -2.60 24.39 -4.35
N HIS A 243 -2.57 23.52 -3.34
CA HIS A 243 -2.95 23.81 -1.97
C HIS A 243 -1.69 24.05 -1.11
N PHE A 244 -1.52 25.27 -0.61
CA PHE A 244 -0.43 25.65 0.29
C PHE A 244 -0.89 25.92 1.73
N GLU A 245 -2.18 25.87 1.96
CA GLU A 245 -2.85 26.16 3.24
C GLU A 245 -3.82 25.01 3.54
N GLU A 246 -4.09 24.79 4.82
CA GLU A 246 -5.01 23.75 5.25
C GLU A 246 -6.40 23.94 4.62
N TYR A 247 -7.03 22.85 4.20
CA TYR A 247 -8.42 22.88 3.78
C TYR A 247 -9.31 23.22 4.99
N HIS A 248 -9.91 24.40 5.01
CA HIS A 248 -11.05 24.66 5.88
C HIS A 248 -12.30 24.08 5.20
N ILE A 249 -12.71 22.88 5.65
CA ILE A 249 -13.99 22.28 5.30
C ILE A 249 -15.09 22.98 6.07
#